data_007cd54eb1f035a6adc54c736bb1fd33
#
_entry.id   007cd54eb1f035a6adc54c736bb1fd33
#
_cell.length_a   1.000
_cell.length_b   1.000
_cell.length_c   1.000
_cell.angle_alpha   90.00
_cell.angle_beta   90.00
_cell.angle_gamma   90.00
#
_symmetry.space_group_name_H-M   'P 1'
#
loop_
_entity.id
_entity.type
_entity.pdbx_description
1 polymer ?
#
loop_
_entity_poly.entity_id
_entity_poly.type
_entity_poly.pdbx_seq_one_letter_code
_entity_poly.pdbx_strand_id
1 'polypeptide(L)'
;MSSIPEILFRDVAKRFRATDPPVLQGIDLTIERGEFVTILGPSGCGKSTMLKLVAGLEPITSGQIYVNGLEPKNARRLISFVFQEATLLPWRTVERNVALALELEARSREDALQTTGRLLELVGLTNVAQSYPRALSGGQKMRVSIARALATKPRLLLMDEPFAALDEINRDRMNEEILRLREAGNWTVLFVTHSVAEAIFLSSRVVILSPHPGRIAHTISVDLRYPRTTTLRETVEFDTLVNQASRLLREAHRA
;
A
#
# COMPACT_ATOMS: atom_id res chain seq x y z
N MET A 1 -14.29 12.66 22.04
CA MET A 1 -14.99 11.96 20.94
C MET A 1 -13.95 11.09 20.25
N SER A 2 -14.07 9.76 20.29
CA SER A 2 -13.16 8.89 19.57
C SER A 2 -13.31 9.12 18.07
N SER A 3 -12.21 9.42 17.39
CA SER A 3 -12.20 9.58 15.95
C SER A 3 -12.60 8.27 15.26
N ILE A 4 -13.34 8.36 14.15
CA ILE A 4 -13.66 7.19 13.33
C ILE A 4 -12.34 6.70 12.71
N PRO A 5 -11.94 5.43 12.93
CA PRO A 5 -10.72 4.89 12.34
C PRO A 5 -10.81 4.86 10.81
N GLU A 6 -9.66 4.93 10.14
CA GLU A 6 -9.63 4.85 8.67
C GLU A 6 -9.97 3.43 8.20
N ILE A 7 -9.46 2.40 8.87
CA ILE A 7 -9.84 1.01 8.60
C ILE A 7 -10.15 0.29 9.92
N LEU A 8 -11.22 -0.48 9.94
CA LEU A 8 -11.59 -1.34 11.05
C LEU A 8 -11.93 -2.73 10.55
N PHE A 9 -11.21 -3.74 11.05
CA PHE A 9 -11.54 -5.15 10.93
C PHE A 9 -12.07 -5.65 12.27
N ARG A 10 -13.17 -6.40 12.26
CA ARG A 10 -13.77 -7.07 13.42
C ARG A 10 -14.03 -8.53 13.10
N ASP A 11 -13.27 -9.42 13.71
CA ASP A 11 -13.34 -10.89 13.57
C ASP A 11 -13.48 -11.35 12.11
N VAL A 12 -12.65 -10.77 11.22
CA VAL A 12 -12.78 -11.01 9.79
C VAL A 12 -12.18 -12.35 9.40
N ALA A 13 -12.97 -13.14 8.67
CA ALA A 13 -12.49 -14.36 8.00
C ALA A 13 -12.77 -14.32 6.50
N LYS A 14 -11.89 -14.99 5.72
CA LYS A 14 -12.03 -15.17 4.27
C LYS A 14 -11.74 -16.59 3.87
N ARG A 15 -12.70 -17.19 3.12
CA ARG A 15 -12.55 -18.42 2.32
C ARG A 15 -12.93 -18.10 0.89
N PHE A 16 -12.28 -18.73 -0.08
CA PHE A 16 -12.68 -18.57 -1.49
C PHE A 16 -13.81 -19.49 -1.87
N ARG A 17 -13.83 -20.72 -1.33
CA ARG A 17 -14.91 -21.68 -1.47
C ARG A 17 -15.31 -22.20 -0.08
N ALA A 18 -16.55 -22.62 0.07
CA ALA A 18 -17.05 -23.12 1.37
C ALA A 18 -16.27 -24.34 1.90
N THR A 19 -15.76 -25.17 1.01
CA THR A 19 -14.96 -26.37 1.31
C THR A 19 -13.49 -26.08 1.59
N ASP A 20 -12.98 -24.90 1.19
CA ASP A 20 -11.57 -24.59 1.32
C ASP A 20 -11.22 -24.19 2.77
N PRO A 21 -9.99 -24.42 3.22
CA PRO A 21 -9.52 -23.84 4.47
C PRO A 21 -9.56 -22.32 4.40
N PRO A 22 -9.73 -21.62 5.53
CA PRO A 22 -9.73 -20.16 5.52
C PRO A 22 -8.34 -19.63 5.12
N VAL A 23 -8.34 -18.61 4.26
CA VAL A 23 -7.12 -17.87 3.90
C VAL A 23 -6.78 -16.87 5.01
N LEU A 24 -7.81 -16.22 5.58
CA LEU A 24 -7.71 -15.33 6.74
C LEU A 24 -8.72 -15.77 7.79
N GLN A 25 -8.35 -15.66 9.07
CA GLN A 25 -9.23 -16.04 10.18
C GLN A 25 -9.00 -15.17 11.41
N GLY A 26 -10.11 -14.64 11.97
CA GLY A 26 -10.08 -13.88 13.21
C GLY A 26 -9.20 -12.64 13.11
N ILE A 27 -9.35 -11.85 12.04
CA ILE A 27 -8.57 -10.63 11.87
C ILE A 27 -9.28 -9.49 12.62
N ASP A 28 -8.66 -9.01 13.68
CA ASP A 28 -9.04 -7.81 14.43
C ASP A 28 -7.93 -6.77 14.28
N LEU A 29 -8.22 -5.67 13.57
CA LEU A 29 -7.23 -4.63 13.29
C LEU A 29 -7.92 -3.28 13.14
N THR A 30 -7.41 -2.29 13.86
CA THR A 30 -7.78 -0.88 13.72
C THR A 30 -6.61 -0.12 13.13
N ILE A 31 -6.85 0.67 12.08
CA ILE A 31 -5.86 1.57 11.48
C ILE A 31 -6.40 2.99 11.57
N GLU A 32 -5.65 3.83 12.24
CA GLU A 32 -6.03 5.23 12.45
C GLU A 32 -5.68 6.09 11.23
N ARG A 33 -6.34 7.23 11.13
CA ARG A 33 -6.09 8.17 10.05
C ARG A 33 -4.64 8.69 10.09
N GLY A 34 -3.98 8.68 8.92
CA GLY A 34 -2.60 9.13 8.76
C GLY A 34 -1.55 8.08 9.17
N GLU A 35 -1.93 6.89 9.64
CA GLU A 35 -0.98 5.81 9.87
C GLU A 35 -0.39 5.27 8.55
N PHE A 36 0.85 4.85 8.61
CA PHE A 36 1.46 3.98 7.61
C PHE A 36 1.60 2.59 8.24
N VAL A 37 0.72 1.66 7.87
CA VAL A 37 0.72 0.30 8.41
C VAL A 37 1.19 -0.67 7.35
N THR A 38 2.20 -1.48 7.67
CA THR A 38 2.64 -2.55 6.79
C THR A 38 2.17 -3.91 7.30
N ILE A 39 1.62 -4.71 6.39
CA ILE A 39 1.35 -6.13 6.61
C ILE A 39 2.54 -6.92 6.10
N LEU A 40 3.20 -7.61 7.01
CA LEU A 40 4.35 -8.47 6.75
C LEU A 40 3.96 -9.93 6.98
N GLY A 41 4.50 -10.85 6.21
CA GLY A 41 4.23 -12.27 6.37
C GLY A 41 4.72 -13.11 5.19
N PRO A 42 4.73 -14.44 5.32
CA PRO A 42 5.16 -15.33 4.25
C PRO A 42 4.25 -15.24 3.01
N SER A 43 4.75 -15.76 1.88
CA SER A 43 3.94 -15.84 0.67
C SER A 43 2.71 -16.71 0.91
N GLY A 44 1.55 -16.28 0.37
CA GLY A 44 0.29 -17.02 0.48
C GLY A 44 -0.46 -16.85 1.82
N CYS A 45 0.06 -16.15 2.83
CA CYS A 45 -0.63 -15.97 4.12
C CYS A 45 -1.87 -15.04 4.07
N GLY A 46 -2.21 -14.47 2.91
CA GLY A 46 -3.42 -13.65 2.76
C GLY A 46 -3.21 -12.13 2.75
N LYS A 47 -1.97 -11.63 2.68
CA LYS A 47 -1.68 -10.17 2.64
C LYS A 47 -2.44 -9.43 1.54
N SER A 48 -2.27 -9.86 0.30
CA SER A 48 -2.99 -9.27 -0.86
C SER A 48 -4.50 -9.45 -0.74
N THR A 49 -4.95 -10.54 -0.10
CA THR A 49 -6.37 -10.75 0.19
C THR A 49 -6.90 -9.68 1.15
N MET A 50 -6.16 -9.34 2.22
CA MET A 50 -6.55 -8.24 3.11
C MET A 50 -6.75 -6.93 2.36
N LEU A 51 -5.81 -6.56 1.48
CA LEU A 51 -5.95 -5.34 0.65
C LEU A 51 -7.21 -5.40 -0.24
N LYS A 52 -7.45 -6.54 -0.89
CA LYS A 52 -8.64 -6.72 -1.76
C LYS A 52 -9.95 -6.63 -0.99
N LEU A 53 -9.99 -7.14 0.26
CA LEU A 53 -11.15 -7.01 1.13
C LEU A 53 -11.43 -5.54 1.48
N VAL A 54 -10.37 -4.77 1.87
CA VAL A 54 -10.48 -3.34 2.17
C VAL A 54 -10.90 -2.54 0.94
N ALA A 55 -10.40 -2.90 -0.25
CA ALA A 55 -10.79 -2.26 -1.52
C ALA A 55 -12.23 -2.60 -1.97
N GLY A 56 -12.91 -3.56 -1.29
CA GLY A 56 -14.22 -4.07 -1.72
C GLY A 56 -14.16 -4.81 -3.07
N LEU A 57 -12.98 -5.35 -3.42
CA LEU A 57 -12.77 -6.18 -4.62
C LEU A 57 -13.12 -7.65 -4.36
N GLU A 58 -13.05 -8.06 -3.09
CA GLU A 58 -13.43 -9.39 -2.62
C GLU A 58 -14.41 -9.27 -1.47
N PRO A 59 -15.42 -10.16 -1.35
CA PRO A 59 -16.29 -10.21 -0.18
C PRO A 59 -15.61 -10.92 0.98
N ILE A 60 -15.93 -10.52 2.21
CA ILE A 60 -15.60 -11.28 3.43
C ILE A 60 -16.49 -12.55 3.50
N THR A 61 -16.04 -13.56 4.26
CA THR A 61 -16.85 -14.73 4.59
C THR A 61 -17.61 -14.52 5.90
N SER A 62 -16.96 -13.94 6.91
CA SER A 62 -17.58 -13.57 8.19
C SER A 62 -16.87 -12.37 8.79
N GLY A 63 -17.44 -11.79 9.83
CA GLY A 63 -16.95 -10.58 10.48
C GLY A 63 -17.42 -9.30 9.81
N GLN A 64 -16.71 -8.20 10.03
CA GLN A 64 -17.05 -6.87 9.48
C GLN A 64 -15.79 -6.10 9.11
N ILE A 65 -15.85 -5.37 7.99
CA ILE A 65 -14.82 -4.39 7.60
C ILE A 65 -15.50 -3.05 7.36
N TYR A 66 -14.89 -2.00 7.90
CA TYR A 66 -15.28 -0.62 7.62
C TYR A 66 -14.07 0.19 7.19
N VAL A 67 -14.28 1.09 6.22
CA VAL A 67 -13.33 2.09 5.78
C VAL A 67 -13.96 3.46 6.00
N ASN A 68 -13.37 4.24 6.91
CA ASN A 68 -13.93 5.53 7.36
C ASN A 68 -15.41 5.40 7.79
N GLY A 69 -15.77 4.32 8.49
CA GLY A 69 -17.13 4.03 8.94
C GLY A 69 -18.09 3.50 7.87
N LEU A 70 -17.65 3.34 6.63
CA LEU A 70 -18.44 2.83 5.51
C LEU A 70 -18.06 1.38 5.19
N GLU A 71 -18.99 0.59 4.65
CA GLU A 71 -18.64 -0.68 4.05
C GLU A 71 -17.68 -0.48 2.86
N PRO A 72 -16.72 -1.39 2.59
CA PRO A 72 -15.71 -1.22 1.53
C PRO A 72 -16.28 -0.85 0.16
N LYS A 73 -17.42 -1.44 -0.23
CA LYS A 73 -18.08 -1.15 -1.50
C LYS A 73 -18.50 0.31 -1.64
N ASN A 74 -18.90 0.95 -0.54
CA ASN A 74 -19.36 2.33 -0.47
C ASN A 74 -18.20 3.33 -0.29
N ALA A 75 -17.03 2.84 0.17
CA ALA A 75 -15.83 3.64 0.40
C ALA A 75 -14.90 3.77 -0.81
N ARG A 76 -15.22 3.15 -1.95
CA ARG A 76 -14.31 3.05 -3.12
C ARG A 76 -13.73 4.38 -3.59
N ARG A 77 -14.48 5.48 -3.49
CA ARG A 77 -14.00 6.83 -3.86
C ARG A 77 -12.93 7.39 -2.93
N LEU A 78 -12.79 6.82 -1.74
CA LEU A 78 -11.78 7.21 -0.75
C LEU A 78 -10.48 6.43 -0.92
N ILE A 79 -10.50 5.34 -1.72
CA ILE A 79 -9.44 4.33 -1.81
C ILE A 79 -8.79 4.39 -3.19
N SER A 80 -7.46 4.38 -3.20
CA SER A 80 -6.69 4.05 -4.40
C SER A 80 -5.83 2.82 -4.16
N PHE A 81 -5.63 2.04 -5.23
CA PHE A 81 -4.90 0.77 -5.18
C PHE A 81 -3.70 0.81 -6.13
N VAL A 82 -2.52 0.50 -5.61
CA VAL A 82 -1.30 0.25 -6.39
C VAL A 82 -1.02 -1.24 -6.34
N PHE A 83 -1.11 -1.90 -7.48
CA PHE A 83 -0.86 -3.33 -7.62
C PHE A 83 0.64 -3.63 -7.76
N GLN A 84 1.03 -4.87 -7.51
CA GLN A 84 2.39 -5.37 -7.69
C GLN A 84 2.92 -5.13 -9.12
N GLU A 85 2.06 -5.33 -10.11
CA GLU A 85 2.31 -4.89 -11.48
C GLU A 85 1.70 -3.50 -11.71
N ALA A 86 2.41 -2.62 -12.40
CA ALA A 86 1.97 -1.24 -12.62
C ALA A 86 0.66 -1.11 -13.41
N THR A 87 0.20 -2.18 -14.09
CA THR A 87 -1.09 -2.28 -14.82
C THR A 87 -1.39 -1.05 -15.68
N LEU A 88 -0.37 -0.53 -16.39
CA LEU A 88 -0.53 0.62 -17.28
C LEU A 88 -1.21 0.18 -18.58
N LEU A 89 -2.05 1.07 -19.11
CA LEU A 89 -2.67 0.87 -20.42
C LEU A 89 -1.59 1.06 -21.51
N PRO A 90 -1.20 0.00 -22.24
CA PRO A 90 -0.04 0.04 -23.14
C PRO A 90 -0.25 0.95 -24.37
N TRP A 91 -1.50 1.25 -24.73
CA TRP A 91 -1.88 2.15 -25.82
C TRP A 91 -2.04 3.61 -25.41
N ARG A 92 -1.83 3.94 -24.13
CA ARG A 92 -1.85 5.31 -23.59
C ARG A 92 -0.45 5.78 -23.25
N THR A 93 -0.19 7.06 -23.44
CA THR A 93 1.05 7.69 -22.94
C THR A 93 1.07 7.70 -21.40
N VAL A 94 2.23 8.03 -20.82
CA VAL A 94 2.40 8.22 -19.38
C VAL A 94 1.38 9.22 -18.83
N GLU A 95 1.32 10.41 -19.43
CA GLU A 95 0.37 11.45 -19.05
C GLU A 95 -1.09 10.95 -19.09
N ARG A 96 -1.49 10.26 -20.16
CA ARG A 96 -2.84 9.71 -20.30
C ARG A 96 -3.12 8.55 -19.34
N ASN A 97 -2.11 7.80 -18.93
CA ASN A 97 -2.26 6.78 -17.88
C ASN A 97 -2.54 7.42 -16.52
N VAL A 98 -1.85 8.52 -16.17
CA VAL A 98 -2.11 9.26 -14.92
C VAL A 98 -3.47 9.96 -14.96
N ALA A 99 -3.82 10.58 -16.08
CA ALA A 99 -5.11 11.26 -16.25
C ALA A 99 -6.33 10.34 -16.23
N LEU A 100 -6.16 9.02 -16.43
CA LEU A 100 -7.25 8.05 -16.55
C LEU A 100 -8.26 8.13 -15.39
N ALA A 101 -7.78 8.23 -14.16
CA ALA A 101 -8.64 8.29 -12.99
C ALA A 101 -9.50 9.56 -12.96
N LEU A 102 -8.94 10.70 -13.40
CA LEU A 102 -9.63 11.99 -13.50
C LEU A 102 -10.66 12.00 -14.65
N GLU A 103 -10.34 11.34 -15.77
CA GLU A 103 -11.27 11.13 -16.87
C GLU A 103 -12.51 10.32 -16.41
N LEU A 104 -12.30 9.27 -15.61
CA LEU A 104 -13.39 8.45 -15.06
C LEU A 104 -14.25 9.20 -14.04
N GLU A 105 -13.68 10.20 -13.34
CA GLU A 105 -14.42 11.11 -12.47
C GLU A 105 -15.12 12.24 -13.22
N ALA A 106 -15.06 12.27 -14.56
CA ALA A 106 -15.61 13.33 -15.41
C ALA A 106 -15.09 14.74 -15.05
N ARG A 107 -13.82 14.84 -14.61
CA ARG A 107 -13.16 16.13 -14.37
C ARG A 107 -12.99 16.91 -15.68
N SER A 108 -12.97 18.23 -15.58
CA SER A 108 -12.70 19.06 -16.75
C SER A 108 -11.31 18.73 -17.34
N ARG A 109 -11.18 18.90 -18.66
CA ARG A 109 -9.89 18.64 -19.33
C ARG A 109 -8.75 19.49 -18.76
N GLU A 110 -9.05 20.72 -18.39
CA GLU A 110 -8.09 21.66 -17.83
C GLU A 110 -7.61 21.21 -16.43
N ASP A 111 -8.54 20.84 -15.52
CA ASP A 111 -8.23 20.32 -14.19
C ASP A 111 -7.43 19.01 -14.28
N ALA A 112 -7.81 18.11 -15.20
CA ALA A 112 -7.10 16.86 -15.43
C ALA A 112 -5.66 17.09 -15.93
N LEU A 113 -5.44 18.01 -16.87
CA LEU A 113 -4.10 18.33 -17.37
C LEU A 113 -3.23 18.97 -16.27
N GLN A 114 -3.77 19.93 -15.53
CA GLN A 114 -3.05 20.60 -14.46
C GLN A 114 -2.67 19.61 -13.34
N THR A 115 -3.62 18.78 -12.90
CA THR A 115 -3.38 17.77 -11.86
C THR A 115 -2.35 16.75 -12.33
N THR A 116 -2.47 16.24 -13.54
CA THR A 116 -1.54 15.28 -14.14
C THR A 116 -0.13 15.85 -14.23
N GLY A 117 0.01 17.10 -14.72
CA GLY A 117 1.31 17.77 -14.80
C GLY A 117 2.02 17.84 -13.45
N ARG A 118 1.31 18.26 -12.38
CA ARG A 118 1.84 18.32 -11.01
C ARG A 118 2.26 16.94 -10.50
N LEU A 119 1.47 15.89 -10.79
CA LEU A 119 1.78 14.53 -10.35
C LEU A 119 2.99 13.96 -11.09
N LEU A 120 3.14 14.24 -12.39
CA LEU A 120 4.32 13.84 -13.17
C LEU A 120 5.58 14.55 -12.69
N GLU A 121 5.51 15.82 -12.34
CA GLU A 121 6.60 16.55 -11.71
C GLU A 121 6.95 15.93 -10.35
N LEU A 122 5.94 15.64 -9.53
CA LEU A 122 6.09 15.07 -8.19
C LEU A 122 6.82 13.72 -8.20
N VAL A 123 6.56 12.86 -9.22
CA VAL A 123 7.21 11.54 -9.38
C VAL A 123 8.43 11.59 -10.33
N GLY A 124 8.86 12.78 -10.78
CA GLY A 124 10.05 12.96 -11.60
C GLY A 124 9.95 12.38 -13.02
N LEU A 125 8.75 12.40 -13.63
CA LEU A 125 8.48 11.80 -14.95
C LEU A 125 8.02 12.81 -16.01
N THR A 126 8.19 14.11 -15.80
CA THR A 126 7.77 15.16 -16.76
C THR A 126 8.40 14.97 -18.13
N ASN A 127 9.69 14.57 -18.16
CA ASN A 127 10.47 14.37 -19.41
C ASN A 127 10.00 13.18 -20.25
N VAL A 128 9.23 12.26 -19.68
CA VAL A 128 8.69 11.06 -20.37
C VAL A 128 7.17 11.07 -20.47
N ALA A 129 6.51 12.20 -20.21
CA ALA A 129 5.05 12.34 -20.20
C ALA A 129 4.37 11.81 -21.49
N GLN A 130 4.98 12.02 -22.63
CA GLN A 130 4.47 11.59 -23.94
C GLN A 130 4.95 10.18 -24.35
N SER A 131 5.78 9.53 -23.54
CA SER A 131 6.26 8.17 -23.82
C SER A 131 5.16 7.13 -23.53
N TYR A 132 5.26 5.98 -24.20
CA TYR A 132 4.39 4.83 -23.94
C TYR A 132 5.03 3.89 -22.91
N PRO A 133 4.25 3.07 -22.19
CA PRO A 133 4.75 2.16 -21.15
C PRO A 133 5.89 1.24 -21.60
N ARG A 134 5.91 0.84 -22.88
CA ARG A 134 6.99 -0.02 -23.45
C ARG A 134 8.38 0.62 -23.40
N ALA A 135 8.45 1.95 -23.37
CA ALA A 135 9.72 2.69 -23.35
C ALA A 135 10.22 2.97 -21.91
N LEU A 136 9.48 2.54 -20.88
CA LEU A 136 9.77 2.84 -19.48
C LEU A 136 10.46 1.67 -18.78
N SER A 137 11.37 1.98 -17.84
CA SER A 137 11.88 1.01 -16.87
C SER A 137 10.78 0.53 -15.91
N GLY A 138 11.01 -0.58 -15.19
CA GLY A 138 10.07 -1.08 -14.17
C GLY A 138 9.76 -0.04 -13.09
N GLY A 139 10.76 0.66 -12.57
CA GLY A 139 10.60 1.74 -11.59
C GLY A 139 9.80 2.93 -12.15
N GLN A 140 10.05 3.35 -13.39
CA GLN A 140 9.26 4.39 -14.04
C GLN A 140 7.78 3.98 -14.18
N LYS A 141 7.51 2.75 -14.61
CA LYS A 141 6.14 2.22 -14.69
C LYS A 141 5.44 2.27 -13.32
N MET A 142 6.14 1.89 -12.26
CA MET A 142 5.59 1.93 -10.90
C MET A 142 5.31 3.37 -10.45
N ARG A 143 6.19 4.33 -10.73
CA ARG A 143 5.95 5.76 -10.46
C ARG A 143 4.71 6.28 -11.19
N VAL A 144 4.49 5.88 -12.44
CA VAL A 144 3.26 6.22 -13.20
C VAL A 144 2.03 5.63 -12.50
N SER A 145 2.10 4.37 -12.03
CA SER A 145 1.00 3.73 -11.29
C SER A 145 0.68 4.46 -9.99
N ILE A 146 1.71 4.89 -9.24
CA ILE A 146 1.56 5.69 -8.02
C ILE A 146 0.95 7.06 -8.35
N ALA A 147 1.47 7.78 -9.35
CA ALA A 147 0.91 9.06 -9.77
C ALA A 147 -0.58 8.94 -10.16
N ARG A 148 -0.94 7.88 -10.91
CA ARG A 148 -2.33 7.57 -11.27
C ARG A 148 -3.20 7.33 -10.02
N ALA A 149 -2.69 6.60 -9.04
CA ALA A 149 -3.40 6.32 -7.79
C ALA A 149 -3.62 7.59 -6.95
N LEU A 150 -2.68 8.55 -7.00
CA LEU A 150 -2.79 9.83 -6.29
C LEU A 150 -3.66 10.88 -6.99
N ALA A 151 -3.99 10.68 -8.27
CA ALA A 151 -4.75 11.65 -9.07
C ALA A 151 -6.12 12.00 -8.46
N THR A 152 -6.80 11.03 -7.87
CA THR A 152 -8.10 11.20 -7.21
C THR A 152 -8.02 11.74 -5.78
N LYS A 153 -6.82 12.07 -5.28
CA LYS A 153 -6.58 12.53 -3.91
C LYS A 153 -7.20 11.58 -2.86
N PRO A 154 -6.81 10.29 -2.86
CA PRO A 154 -7.41 9.31 -1.97
C PRO A 154 -7.13 9.65 -0.50
N ARG A 155 -8.00 9.17 0.40
CA ARG A 155 -7.73 9.18 1.84
C ARG A 155 -6.92 7.96 2.27
N LEU A 156 -7.14 6.84 1.59
CA LEU A 156 -6.51 5.56 1.84
C LEU A 156 -5.80 5.05 0.59
N LEU A 157 -4.50 4.80 0.71
CA LEU A 157 -3.68 4.21 -0.34
C LEU A 157 -3.35 2.76 0.04
N LEU A 158 -3.78 1.83 -0.79
CA LEU A 158 -3.48 0.41 -0.68
C LEU A 158 -2.34 0.06 -1.65
N MET A 159 -1.29 -0.60 -1.17
CA MET A 159 -0.11 -0.93 -1.98
C MET A 159 0.27 -2.40 -1.78
N ASP A 160 0.19 -3.19 -2.85
CA ASP A 160 0.47 -4.64 -2.83
C ASP A 160 1.83 -4.92 -3.45
N GLU A 161 2.85 -5.12 -2.66
CA GLU A 161 4.24 -5.41 -3.03
C GLU A 161 4.78 -4.53 -4.20
N PRO A 162 4.59 -3.19 -4.18
CA PRO A 162 4.80 -2.35 -5.35
C PRO A 162 6.25 -2.28 -5.79
N PHE A 163 7.20 -2.64 -4.93
CA PHE A 163 8.64 -2.55 -5.21
C PHE A 163 9.31 -3.93 -5.33
N ALA A 164 8.55 -5.02 -5.36
CA ALA A 164 9.10 -6.38 -5.41
C ALA A 164 9.96 -6.65 -6.66
N ALA A 165 9.66 -6.00 -7.78
CA ALA A 165 10.38 -6.17 -9.04
C ALA A 165 11.58 -5.21 -9.19
N LEU A 166 11.89 -4.38 -8.19
CA LEU A 166 13.00 -3.42 -8.24
C LEU A 166 14.26 -4.02 -7.60
N ASP A 167 15.42 -3.65 -8.16
CA ASP A 167 16.70 -3.84 -7.48
C ASP A 167 16.78 -2.99 -6.20
N GLU A 168 17.74 -3.29 -5.33
CA GLU A 168 17.87 -2.68 -4.00
C GLU A 168 18.00 -1.16 -4.06
N ILE A 169 18.85 -0.63 -4.95
CA ILE A 169 19.10 0.82 -5.06
C ILE A 169 17.83 1.56 -5.50
N ASN A 170 17.13 1.02 -6.50
CA ASN A 170 15.89 1.62 -6.98
C ASN A 170 14.74 1.48 -5.95
N ARG A 171 14.71 0.39 -5.20
CA ARG A 171 13.75 0.17 -4.12
C ARG A 171 13.93 1.19 -3.00
N ASP A 172 15.16 1.44 -2.57
CA ASP A 172 15.47 2.42 -1.53
C ASP A 172 15.07 3.84 -1.95
N ARG A 173 15.37 4.23 -3.18
CA ARG A 173 14.91 5.50 -3.74
C ARG A 173 13.38 5.62 -3.74
N MET A 174 12.68 4.54 -4.12
CA MET A 174 11.22 4.53 -4.12
C MET A 174 10.63 4.60 -2.71
N ASN A 175 11.27 3.96 -1.73
CA ASN A 175 10.88 4.04 -0.33
C ASN A 175 10.95 5.49 0.20
N GLU A 176 12.04 6.20 -0.06
CA GLU A 176 12.18 7.61 0.29
C GLU A 176 11.13 8.48 -0.42
N GLU A 177 10.92 8.22 -1.71
CA GLU A 177 9.96 8.97 -2.52
C GLU A 177 8.52 8.82 -2.00
N ILE A 178 8.10 7.61 -1.65
CA ILE A 178 6.77 7.37 -1.05
C ILE A 178 6.61 8.12 0.28
N LEU A 179 7.62 8.13 1.14
CA LEU A 179 7.55 8.87 2.41
C LEU A 179 7.42 10.37 2.17
N ARG A 180 8.22 10.93 1.24
CA ARG A 180 8.13 12.34 0.86
C ARG A 180 6.74 12.70 0.31
N LEU A 181 6.19 11.84 -0.55
CA LEU A 181 4.85 12.02 -1.11
C LEU A 181 3.77 11.98 -0.02
N ARG A 182 3.91 11.05 0.95
CA ARG A 182 2.98 10.92 2.07
C ARG A 182 3.00 12.16 2.96
N GLU A 183 4.17 12.72 3.27
CA GLU A 183 4.28 13.95 4.08
C GLU A 183 3.50 15.11 3.44
N ALA A 184 3.56 15.24 2.11
CA ALA A 184 2.82 16.26 1.37
C ALA A 184 1.30 16.02 1.35
N GLY A 185 0.84 14.76 1.43
CA GLY A 185 -0.56 14.36 1.24
C GLY A 185 -1.30 13.92 2.49
N ASN A 186 -0.59 13.60 3.57
CA ASN A 186 -1.14 13.07 4.84
C ASN A 186 -2.14 11.90 4.65
N TRP A 187 -1.80 10.95 3.76
CA TRP A 187 -2.64 9.77 3.48
C TRP A 187 -2.44 8.69 4.55
N THR A 188 -3.49 7.91 4.78
CA THR A 188 -3.38 6.61 5.44
C THR A 188 -2.88 5.60 4.41
N VAL A 189 -1.92 4.77 4.78
CA VAL A 189 -1.35 3.77 3.88
C VAL A 189 -1.47 2.39 4.50
N LEU A 190 -1.99 1.43 3.74
CA LEU A 190 -1.90 0.01 4.04
C LEU A 190 -1.01 -0.63 2.97
N PHE A 191 0.16 -1.03 3.41
CA PHE A 191 1.24 -1.53 2.56
C PHE A 191 1.47 -3.02 2.78
N VAL A 192 1.74 -3.75 1.73
CA VAL A 192 2.09 -5.17 1.80
C VAL A 192 3.49 -5.34 1.23
N THR A 193 4.33 -6.05 1.95
CA THR A 193 5.67 -6.45 1.51
C THR A 193 6.11 -7.75 2.17
N HIS A 194 7.13 -8.39 1.61
CA HIS A 194 7.87 -9.48 2.23
C HIS A 194 9.24 -9.02 2.78
N SER A 195 9.62 -7.75 2.55
CA SER A 195 10.88 -7.18 3.03
C SER A 195 10.72 -6.57 4.42
N VAL A 196 11.42 -7.13 5.41
CA VAL A 196 11.42 -6.60 6.78
C VAL A 196 11.99 -5.19 6.85
N ALA A 197 13.11 -4.95 6.16
CA ALA A 197 13.76 -3.64 6.14
C ALA A 197 12.86 -2.56 5.54
N GLU A 198 12.13 -2.89 4.48
CA GLU A 198 11.14 -1.99 3.86
C GLU A 198 9.98 -1.69 4.82
N ALA A 199 9.44 -2.73 5.48
CA ALA A 199 8.37 -2.57 6.46
C ALA A 199 8.76 -1.62 7.61
N ILE A 200 9.95 -1.78 8.17
CA ILE A 200 10.46 -0.90 9.25
C ILE A 200 10.75 0.50 8.74
N PHE A 201 11.32 0.63 7.53
CA PHE A 201 11.65 1.94 6.97
C PHE A 201 10.42 2.80 6.70
N LEU A 202 9.34 2.21 6.19
CA LEU A 202 8.16 2.95 5.75
C LEU A 202 7.15 3.21 6.87
N SER A 203 6.99 2.27 7.82
CA SER A 203 5.79 2.19 8.64
C SER A 203 5.92 2.92 9.97
N SER A 204 4.79 3.37 10.50
CA SER A 204 4.60 3.68 11.92
C SER A 204 4.24 2.41 12.72
N ARG A 205 3.72 1.38 12.03
CA ARG A 205 3.33 0.11 12.65
C ARG A 205 3.43 -1.04 11.64
N VAL A 206 4.01 -2.16 12.08
CA VAL A 206 4.11 -3.39 11.29
C VAL A 206 3.25 -4.46 11.92
N VAL A 207 2.38 -5.08 11.12
CA VAL A 207 1.52 -6.21 11.51
C VAL A 207 2.05 -7.47 10.83
N ILE A 208 2.37 -8.50 11.61
CA ILE A 208 2.92 -9.76 11.13
C ILE A 208 1.80 -10.80 11.11
N LEU A 209 1.57 -11.39 9.93
CA LEU A 209 0.62 -12.50 9.75
C LEU A 209 1.32 -13.86 9.88
N SER A 210 0.63 -14.81 10.52
CA SER A 210 0.99 -16.23 10.48
C SER A 210 0.69 -16.84 9.11
N PRO A 211 1.29 -17.98 8.74
CA PRO A 211 0.86 -18.76 7.59
C PRO A 211 -0.49 -19.44 7.87
N HIS A 212 -1.05 -20.10 6.90
CA HIS A 212 -2.36 -20.73 6.78
C HIS A 212 -3.05 -21.28 8.05
N PRO A 213 -4.15 -20.69 8.50
CA PRO A 213 -4.76 -19.45 8.01
C PRO A 213 -3.99 -18.22 8.49
N GLY A 214 -4.00 -17.15 7.67
CA GLY A 214 -3.43 -15.88 8.08
C GLY A 214 -4.18 -15.30 9.28
N ARG A 215 -3.46 -15.11 10.38
CA ARG A 215 -3.92 -14.44 11.61
C ARG A 215 -2.90 -13.39 11.99
N ILE A 216 -3.30 -12.38 12.74
CA ILE A 216 -2.34 -11.43 13.30
C ILE A 216 -1.57 -12.15 14.41
N ALA A 217 -0.30 -12.44 14.15
CA ALA A 217 0.59 -13.07 15.11
C ALA A 217 1.27 -12.03 16.01
N HIS A 218 1.76 -10.93 15.43
CA HIS A 218 2.45 -9.87 16.16
C HIS A 218 2.16 -8.51 15.57
N THR A 219 2.30 -7.48 16.39
CA THR A 219 2.26 -6.07 15.99
C THR A 219 3.45 -5.35 16.60
N ILE A 220 4.15 -4.54 15.80
CA ILE A 220 5.35 -3.78 16.20
C ILE A 220 5.07 -2.30 15.94
N SER A 221 5.19 -1.46 16.96
CA SER A 221 5.25 -0.01 16.80
C SER A 221 6.64 0.39 16.32
N VAL A 222 6.73 1.30 15.37
CA VAL A 222 7.98 1.78 14.79
C VAL A 222 8.13 3.25 15.12
N ASP A 223 8.82 3.54 16.22
CA ASP A 223 8.98 4.90 16.78
C ASP A 223 10.18 5.65 16.17
N LEU A 224 10.50 5.36 14.91
CA LEU A 224 11.52 6.08 14.14
C LEU A 224 10.93 7.40 13.63
N ARG A 225 11.66 8.50 13.83
CA ARG A 225 11.21 9.85 13.44
C ARG A 225 11.16 10.04 11.92
N TYR A 226 10.24 10.86 11.44
CA TYR A 226 10.22 11.38 10.08
C TYR A 226 10.88 12.77 10.04
N PRO A 227 11.47 13.23 8.91
CA PRO A 227 11.63 12.49 7.66
C PRO A 227 12.67 11.36 7.78
N ARG A 228 12.47 10.27 7.05
CA ARG A 228 13.39 9.13 7.01
C ARG A 228 14.13 9.12 5.67
N THR A 229 15.46 9.04 5.75
CA THR A 229 16.37 8.95 4.59
C THR A 229 17.12 7.63 4.64
N THR A 230 17.81 7.27 3.55
CA THR A 230 18.62 6.04 3.48
C THR A 230 19.64 5.93 4.62
N THR A 231 20.16 7.06 5.14
CA THR A 231 21.08 7.07 6.29
C THR A 231 20.47 6.47 7.56
N LEU A 232 19.14 6.47 7.70
CA LEU A 232 18.46 5.80 8.82
C LEU A 232 18.78 4.29 8.87
N ARG A 233 18.99 3.67 7.71
CA ARG A 233 19.31 2.23 7.61
C ARG A 233 20.67 1.86 8.21
N GLU A 234 21.55 2.84 8.43
CA GLU A 234 22.88 2.67 9.02
C GLU A 234 22.85 2.85 10.56
N THR A 235 21.68 3.06 11.14
CA THR A 235 21.54 3.32 12.58
C THR A 235 21.27 2.03 13.37
N VAL A 236 21.75 1.99 14.61
CA VAL A 236 21.53 0.86 15.54
C VAL A 236 20.05 0.68 15.87
N GLU A 237 19.29 1.77 15.95
CA GLU A 237 17.85 1.73 16.20
C GLU A 237 17.10 1.02 15.08
N PHE A 238 17.45 1.30 13.82
CA PHE A 238 16.87 0.64 12.66
C PHE A 238 17.19 -0.86 12.65
N ASP A 239 18.47 -1.21 12.82
CA ASP A 239 18.92 -2.61 12.87
C ASP A 239 18.24 -3.40 14.00
N THR A 240 18.06 -2.79 15.15
CA THR A 240 17.37 -3.39 16.28
C THR A 240 15.94 -3.77 15.94
N LEU A 241 15.20 -2.85 15.31
CA LEU A 241 13.81 -3.10 14.88
C LEU A 241 13.73 -4.14 13.76
N VAL A 242 14.65 -4.10 12.79
CA VAL A 242 14.72 -5.10 11.71
C VAL A 242 14.99 -6.50 12.28
N ASN A 243 15.92 -6.61 13.23
CA ASN A 243 16.23 -7.88 13.90
C ASN A 243 15.04 -8.40 14.73
N GLN A 244 14.36 -7.51 15.46
CA GLN A 244 13.14 -7.83 16.20
C GLN A 244 12.05 -8.37 15.27
N ALA A 245 11.73 -7.61 14.21
CA ALA A 245 10.70 -8.00 13.24
C ALA A 245 11.05 -9.31 12.53
N SER A 246 12.32 -9.51 12.17
CA SER A 246 12.80 -10.74 11.55
C SER A 246 12.66 -11.96 12.48
N ARG A 247 12.92 -11.79 13.78
CA ARG A 247 12.70 -12.83 14.78
C ARG A 247 11.22 -13.20 14.89
N LEU A 248 10.35 -12.20 15.09
CA LEU A 248 8.90 -12.39 15.23
C LEU A 248 8.29 -13.01 13.97
N LEU A 249 8.78 -12.64 12.78
CA LEU A 249 8.34 -13.25 11.52
C LEU A 249 8.69 -14.74 11.46
N ARG A 250 9.89 -15.12 11.92
CA ARG A 250 10.30 -16.55 12.01
C ARG A 250 9.47 -17.32 13.04
N GLU A 251 9.14 -16.71 14.17
CA GLU A 251 8.25 -17.29 15.20
C GLU A 251 6.86 -17.53 14.64
N ALA A 252 6.27 -16.50 13.99
CA ALA A 252 4.96 -16.62 13.35
C ALA A 252 4.90 -17.69 12.24
N HIS A 253 6.04 -17.97 11.58
CA HIS A 253 6.10 -18.99 10.52
C HIS A 253 6.13 -20.42 11.07
N ARG A 254 6.52 -20.62 12.35
CA ARG A 254 6.61 -21.93 13.01
C ARG A 254 5.34 -22.30 13.78
N ALA A 255 4.50 -21.34 14.08
CA ALA A 255 3.24 -21.52 14.79
C ALA A 255 2.11 -21.97 13.86
#